data_9df9282db23765abd752e55d7c2efd02
#
_entry.id   9df9282db23765abd752e55d7c2efd02
#
_cell.length_a   1.000
_cell.length_b   1.000
_cell.length_c   1.000
_cell.angle_alpha   90.00
_cell.angle_beta   90.00
_cell.angle_gamma   90.00
#
_symmetry.space_group_name_H-M   'P 1'
#
loop_
_entity.id
_entity.type
_entity.pdbx_description
1 polymer ?
#
loop_
_entity_poly.entity_id
_entity_poly.type
_entity_poly.pdbx_seq_one_letter_code
_entity_poly.pdbx_strand_id
1 'polypeptide(L)'
;MALLAVSGLTKMFDGFTAVSNVSFDVNDGEILGLIGPNGSGKSTIFNCIAGMYAPTAGSIAFAGEEIASLPAYRVCHKGLGRTYQIPRPFRNLTLLENVALSAWFGQHGNTDRASCWRQAEEALSLVDLPSDAHTTTDGLGAAALKKLELARALATQPKLLLADESLNGLDHSEMEQAADMLQRIRRDRGITIVWVEHIMGVLMRVVDRVVVLDHGEKIFDGAPKAAQADAKVVEVYLGADAA
;
A
#
# COMPACT_ATOMS: atom_id res chain seq x y z
N MET A 1 -13.97 -11.84 -8.63
CA MET A 1 -14.82 -10.92 -7.84
C MET A 1 -13.94 -9.83 -7.26
N ALA A 2 -14.43 -8.60 -7.17
CA ALA A 2 -13.68 -7.52 -6.56
C ALA A 2 -13.43 -7.83 -5.07
N LEU A 3 -12.16 -7.76 -4.65
CA LEU A 3 -11.77 -7.84 -3.24
C LEU A 3 -12.00 -6.51 -2.53
N LEU A 4 -11.70 -5.40 -3.22
CA LEU A 4 -11.99 -4.04 -2.78
C LEU A 4 -12.88 -3.35 -3.82
N ALA A 5 -13.94 -2.68 -3.39
CA ALA A 5 -14.79 -1.84 -4.23
C ALA A 5 -14.91 -0.45 -3.58
N VAL A 6 -14.50 0.57 -4.31
CA VAL A 6 -14.62 1.99 -3.95
C VAL A 6 -15.67 2.61 -4.85
N SER A 7 -16.73 3.18 -4.27
CA SER A 7 -17.88 3.70 -5.04
C SER A 7 -18.20 5.13 -4.62
N GLY A 8 -18.08 6.07 -5.55
CA GLY A 8 -18.42 7.48 -5.36
C GLY A 8 -17.65 8.16 -4.22
N LEU A 9 -16.43 7.68 -3.93
CA LEU A 9 -15.64 8.18 -2.80
C LEU A 9 -15.39 9.67 -2.94
N THR A 10 -15.83 10.41 -1.94
CA THR A 10 -15.60 11.85 -1.80
C THR A 10 -15.02 12.16 -0.44
N LYS A 11 -13.96 12.96 -0.39
CA LYS A 11 -13.37 13.45 0.85
C LYS A 11 -13.13 14.94 0.79
N MET A 12 -13.74 15.65 1.74
CA MET A 12 -13.56 17.10 1.94
C MET A 12 -12.85 17.36 3.26
N PHE A 13 -12.03 18.40 3.29
CA PHE A 13 -11.36 18.96 4.47
C PHE A 13 -11.62 20.47 4.49
N ASP A 14 -12.31 20.96 5.50
CA ASP A 14 -12.56 22.40 5.72
C ASP A 14 -12.93 23.20 4.46
N GLY A 15 -13.81 22.62 3.63
CA GLY A 15 -14.26 23.22 2.37
C GLY A 15 -13.41 22.91 1.14
N PHE A 16 -12.23 22.28 1.29
CA PHE A 16 -11.43 21.78 0.16
C PHE A 16 -11.80 20.33 -0.17
N THR A 17 -12.12 20.06 -1.43
CA THR A 17 -12.40 18.71 -1.90
C THR A 17 -11.12 18.04 -2.36
N ALA A 18 -10.59 17.13 -1.56
CA ALA A 18 -9.36 16.40 -1.85
C ALA A 18 -9.59 15.19 -2.77
N VAL A 19 -10.78 14.59 -2.74
CA VAL A 19 -11.22 13.48 -3.60
C VAL A 19 -12.68 13.71 -3.95
N SER A 20 -13.03 13.61 -5.23
CA SER A 20 -14.34 13.90 -5.77
C SER A 20 -14.89 12.72 -6.56
N ASN A 21 -15.90 12.04 -6.04
CA ASN A 21 -16.68 10.99 -6.71
C ASN A 21 -15.84 9.88 -7.39
N VAL A 22 -14.77 9.44 -6.74
CA VAL A 22 -13.87 8.41 -7.29
C VAL A 22 -14.44 7.02 -7.09
N SER A 23 -14.49 6.23 -8.17
CA SER A 23 -14.95 4.83 -8.16
C SER A 23 -13.94 3.94 -8.88
N PHE A 24 -13.54 2.84 -8.26
CA PHE A 24 -12.74 1.76 -8.85
C PHE A 24 -12.84 0.49 -8.02
N ASP A 25 -12.53 -0.64 -8.62
CA ASP A 25 -12.46 -1.94 -7.98
C ASP A 25 -11.03 -2.47 -7.98
N VAL A 26 -10.72 -3.41 -7.08
CA VAL A 26 -9.46 -4.19 -7.10
C VAL A 26 -9.84 -5.66 -7.04
N ASN A 27 -9.40 -6.44 -8.02
CA ASN A 27 -9.68 -7.86 -8.06
C ASN A 27 -8.74 -8.64 -7.13
N ASP A 28 -9.19 -9.80 -6.68
CA ASP A 28 -8.33 -10.69 -5.87
C ASP A 28 -7.09 -11.14 -6.67
N GLY A 29 -5.92 -11.04 -6.03
CA GLY A 29 -4.63 -11.34 -6.65
C GLY A 29 -4.12 -10.30 -7.67
N GLU A 30 -4.78 -9.16 -7.84
CA GLU A 30 -4.34 -8.07 -8.72
C GLU A 30 -3.26 -7.19 -8.06
N ILE A 31 -2.32 -6.69 -8.86
CA ILE A 31 -1.51 -5.51 -8.48
C ILE A 31 -2.07 -4.31 -9.24
N LEU A 32 -2.78 -3.43 -8.51
CA LEU A 32 -3.30 -2.17 -9.04
C LEU A 32 -2.34 -1.03 -8.75
N GLY A 33 -1.91 -0.29 -9.78
CA GLY A 33 -1.20 0.98 -9.62
C GLY A 33 -2.20 2.14 -9.43
N LEU A 34 -2.06 2.90 -8.34
CA LEU A 34 -2.79 4.15 -8.15
C LEU A 34 -1.82 5.31 -8.33
N ILE A 35 -1.94 6.00 -9.44
CA ILE A 35 -0.97 6.99 -9.91
C ILE A 35 -1.60 8.37 -10.11
N GLY A 36 -0.77 9.40 -10.25
CA GLY A 36 -1.18 10.77 -10.45
C GLY A 36 -0.16 11.75 -9.88
N PRO A 37 -0.20 13.03 -10.23
CA PRO A 37 0.70 14.06 -9.71
C PRO A 37 0.56 14.23 -8.19
N ASN A 38 1.47 14.99 -7.60
CA ASN A 38 1.38 15.39 -6.20
C ASN A 38 0.10 16.19 -5.96
N GLY A 39 -0.62 15.90 -4.89
CA GLY A 39 -1.90 16.55 -4.61
C GLY A 39 -3.12 15.96 -5.33
N SER A 40 -2.97 14.93 -6.18
CA SER A 40 -4.11 14.33 -6.91
C SER A 40 -5.07 13.49 -6.06
N GLY A 41 -4.82 13.33 -4.76
CA GLY A 41 -5.73 12.63 -3.85
C GLY A 41 -5.35 11.19 -3.49
N LYS A 42 -4.25 10.61 -4.02
CA LYS A 42 -3.81 9.22 -3.77
C LYS A 42 -3.73 8.87 -2.28
N SER A 43 -2.96 9.63 -1.51
CA SER A 43 -2.79 9.38 -0.07
C SER A 43 -4.11 9.60 0.71
N THR A 44 -5.00 10.47 0.23
CA THR A 44 -6.33 10.65 0.81
C THR A 44 -7.18 9.41 0.60
N ILE A 45 -7.20 8.84 -0.61
CA ILE A 45 -7.89 7.57 -0.90
C ILE A 45 -7.33 6.45 -0.02
N PHE A 46 -5.99 6.30 0.06
CA PHE A 46 -5.35 5.31 0.94
C PHE A 46 -5.77 5.47 2.41
N ASN A 47 -5.81 6.71 2.90
CA ASN A 47 -6.24 7.00 4.26
C ASN A 47 -7.72 6.65 4.49
N CYS A 48 -8.59 6.86 3.51
CA CYS A 48 -10.00 6.45 3.60
C CYS A 48 -10.12 4.92 3.59
N ILE A 49 -9.45 4.22 2.68
CA ILE A 49 -9.48 2.75 2.60
C ILE A 49 -8.93 2.12 3.89
N ALA A 50 -7.83 2.67 4.44
CA ALA A 50 -7.22 2.16 5.66
C ALA A 50 -7.96 2.55 6.96
N GLY A 51 -9.09 3.26 6.88
CA GLY A 51 -9.87 3.68 8.06
C GLY A 51 -9.22 4.78 8.91
N MET A 52 -8.27 5.53 8.33
CA MET A 52 -7.65 6.70 8.97
C MET A 52 -8.52 7.94 8.84
N TYR A 53 -9.27 8.05 7.74
CA TYR A 53 -10.26 9.10 7.50
C TYR A 53 -11.58 8.48 7.13
N ALA A 54 -12.67 8.94 7.75
CA ALA A 54 -14.00 8.65 7.23
C ALA A 54 -14.22 9.45 5.93
N PRO A 55 -14.73 8.84 4.85
CA PRO A 55 -15.16 9.58 3.67
C PRO A 55 -16.28 10.56 4.01
N THR A 56 -16.39 11.64 3.22
CA THR A 56 -17.50 12.59 3.32
C THR A 56 -18.74 12.04 2.62
N ALA A 57 -18.55 11.28 1.52
CA ALA A 57 -19.60 10.56 0.81
C ALA A 57 -19.00 9.36 0.07
N GLY A 58 -19.86 8.47 -0.41
CA GLY A 58 -19.49 7.22 -1.07
C GLY A 58 -19.33 6.06 -0.10
N SER A 59 -18.91 4.91 -0.62
CA SER A 59 -18.76 3.67 0.13
C SER A 59 -17.46 2.96 -0.23
N ILE A 60 -16.95 2.15 0.71
CA ILE A 60 -15.75 1.32 0.53
C ILE A 60 -16.09 -0.07 1.06
N ALA A 61 -16.22 -1.04 0.16
CA ALA A 61 -16.46 -2.43 0.51
C ALA A 61 -15.18 -3.26 0.36
N PHE A 62 -14.81 -4.02 1.38
CA PHE A 62 -13.69 -4.95 1.39
C PHE A 62 -14.17 -6.37 1.68
N ALA A 63 -13.88 -7.30 0.78
CA ALA A 63 -14.38 -8.68 0.81
C ALA A 63 -15.93 -8.75 0.99
N GLY A 64 -16.65 -7.83 0.34
CA GLY A 64 -18.11 -7.74 0.39
C GLY A 64 -18.69 -7.02 1.62
N GLU A 65 -17.86 -6.56 2.55
CA GLU A 65 -18.28 -5.84 3.76
C GLU A 65 -17.93 -4.37 3.70
N GLU A 66 -18.87 -3.48 4.10
CA GLU A 66 -18.63 -2.04 4.19
C GLU A 66 -17.61 -1.72 5.29
N ILE A 67 -16.58 -0.93 4.95
CA ILE A 67 -15.49 -0.58 5.86
C ILE A 67 -15.29 0.93 6.06
N ALA A 68 -15.97 1.79 5.31
CA ALA A 68 -15.73 3.24 5.28
C ALA A 68 -15.89 3.93 6.66
N SER A 69 -16.70 3.38 7.55
CA SER A 69 -16.91 3.91 8.92
C SER A 69 -16.07 3.22 9.99
N LEU A 70 -15.26 2.21 9.61
CA LEU A 70 -14.49 1.43 10.55
C LEU A 70 -13.16 2.14 10.90
N PRO A 71 -12.73 2.12 12.17
CA PRO A 71 -11.40 2.61 12.53
C PRO A 71 -10.30 1.68 12.01
N ALA A 72 -9.11 2.23 11.79
CA ALA A 72 -7.98 1.56 11.13
C ALA A 72 -7.65 0.17 11.71
N TYR A 73 -7.70 -0.01 13.04
CA TYR A 73 -7.41 -1.32 13.64
C TYR A 73 -8.43 -2.39 13.24
N ARG A 74 -9.72 -2.02 13.06
CA ARG A 74 -10.76 -2.96 12.58
C ARG A 74 -10.57 -3.29 11.11
N VAL A 75 -10.17 -2.31 10.30
CA VAL A 75 -9.84 -2.53 8.88
C VAL A 75 -8.63 -3.47 8.77
N CYS A 76 -7.58 -3.26 9.59
CA CYS A 76 -6.45 -4.17 9.68
C CYS A 76 -6.88 -5.59 10.04
N HIS A 77 -7.73 -5.75 11.04
CA HIS A 77 -8.24 -7.06 11.47
C HIS A 77 -9.10 -7.78 10.41
N LYS A 78 -9.63 -7.06 9.42
CA LYS A 78 -10.32 -7.68 8.26
C LYS A 78 -9.34 -8.21 7.21
N GLY A 79 -8.04 -7.96 7.37
CA GLY A 79 -6.99 -8.40 6.45
C GLY A 79 -6.51 -7.33 5.49
N LEU A 80 -6.56 -6.05 5.87
CA LEU A 80 -5.98 -4.96 5.12
C LEU A 80 -4.68 -4.50 5.80
N GLY A 81 -3.53 -4.77 5.16
CA GLY A 81 -2.22 -4.28 5.58
C GLY A 81 -1.86 -2.98 4.87
N ARG A 82 -1.04 -2.15 5.52
CA ARG A 82 -0.55 -0.92 4.91
C ARG A 82 0.90 -0.66 5.27
N THR A 83 1.70 -0.22 4.29
CA THR A 83 2.99 0.44 4.54
C THR A 83 2.81 1.95 4.59
N TYR A 84 3.78 2.63 5.18
CA TYR A 84 3.82 4.10 5.22
C TYR A 84 5.03 4.62 4.46
N GLN A 85 4.86 5.74 3.80
CA GLN A 85 5.91 6.44 3.05
C GLN A 85 7.18 6.66 3.90
N ILE A 86 7.01 7.06 5.17
CA ILE A 86 8.11 7.23 6.13
C ILE A 86 8.04 6.08 7.14
N PRO A 87 9.00 5.14 7.11
CA PRO A 87 9.04 4.04 8.07
C PRO A 87 9.16 4.54 9.52
N ARG A 88 8.41 3.94 10.42
CA ARG A 88 8.41 4.26 11.85
C ARG A 88 8.66 3.01 12.70
N PRO A 89 9.90 2.50 12.73
CA PRO A 89 10.22 1.34 13.54
C PRO A 89 10.22 1.70 15.03
N PHE A 90 9.97 0.72 15.87
CA PHE A 90 10.22 0.81 17.31
C PHE A 90 11.73 0.65 17.56
N ARG A 91 12.43 1.77 17.75
CA ARG A 91 13.90 1.82 17.81
C ARG A 91 14.52 0.98 18.94
N ASN A 92 13.78 0.80 20.04
CA ASN A 92 14.24 0.03 21.20
C ASN A 92 13.96 -1.49 21.06
N LEU A 93 13.44 -1.93 19.92
CA LEU A 93 13.13 -3.32 19.64
C LEU A 93 14.03 -3.83 18.49
N THR A 94 14.32 -5.13 18.52
CA THR A 94 14.98 -5.81 17.40
C THR A 94 14.09 -5.85 16.16
N LEU A 95 14.61 -6.22 14.99
CA LEU A 95 13.81 -6.38 13.78
C LEU A 95 12.71 -7.41 14.00
N LEU A 96 13.09 -8.53 14.60
CA LEU A 96 12.18 -9.62 14.89
C LEU A 96 11.05 -9.20 15.84
N GLU A 97 11.35 -8.45 16.91
CA GLU A 97 10.35 -7.91 17.84
C GLU A 97 9.44 -6.89 17.19
N ASN A 98 9.97 -6.00 16.33
CA ASN A 98 9.16 -5.05 15.55
C ASN A 98 8.09 -5.75 14.73
N VAL A 99 8.45 -6.86 14.08
CA VAL A 99 7.54 -7.61 13.21
C VAL A 99 6.61 -8.51 14.02
N ALA A 100 7.11 -9.15 15.10
CA ALA A 100 6.28 -9.97 15.99
C ALA A 100 5.17 -9.17 16.68
N LEU A 101 5.45 -7.91 17.04
CA LEU A 101 4.44 -7.00 17.59
C LEU A 101 3.31 -6.73 16.57
N SER A 102 3.65 -6.58 15.29
CA SER A 102 2.65 -6.41 14.22
C SER A 102 1.81 -7.67 14.02
N ALA A 103 2.43 -8.86 14.08
CA ALA A 103 1.71 -10.13 14.04
C ALA A 103 0.71 -10.27 15.21
N TRP A 104 1.14 -9.90 16.43
CA TRP A 104 0.31 -9.95 17.62
C TRP A 104 -0.95 -9.09 17.52
N PHE A 105 -0.77 -7.81 17.20
CA PHE A 105 -1.90 -6.88 17.15
C PHE A 105 -2.73 -6.97 15.86
N GLY A 106 -2.14 -7.40 14.74
CA GLY A 106 -2.83 -7.55 13.46
C GLY A 106 -3.89 -8.66 13.45
N GLN A 107 -3.80 -9.62 14.38
CA GLN A 107 -4.68 -10.79 14.46
C GLN A 107 -5.57 -10.85 15.71
N HIS A 108 -6.07 -9.72 16.19
CA HIS A 108 -6.94 -9.60 17.37
C HIS A 108 -6.30 -10.02 18.70
N GLY A 109 -5.00 -10.22 18.79
CA GLY A 109 -4.33 -10.74 19.99
C GLY A 109 -4.70 -12.21 20.34
N ASN A 110 -5.38 -12.92 19.43
CA ASN A 110 -5.78 -14.31 19.60
C ASN A 110 -4.70 -15.32 19.20
N THR A 111 -3.56 -14.84 18.73
CA THR A 111 -2.45 -15.67 18.30
C THR A 111 -1.51 -15.92 19.47
N ASP A 112 -1.06 -17.17 19.66
CA ASP A 112 -0.07 -17.45 20.70
C ASP A 112 1.30 -16.82 20.37
N ARG A 113 2.10 -16.57 21.39
CA ARG A 113 3.41 -15.91 21.24
C ARG A 113 4.31 -16.63 20.24
N ALA A 114 4.39 -17.96 20.28
CA ALA A 114 5.25 -18.73 19.39
C ALA A 114 4.84 -18.58 17.92
N SER A 115 3.54 -18.51 17.64
CA SER A 115 3.02 -18.25 16.30
C SER A 115 3.37 -16.84 15.81
N CYS A 116 3.31 -15.83 16.67
CA CYS A 116 3.73 -14.47 16.29
C CYS A 116 5.21 -14.40 15.91
N TRP A 117 6.07 -15.11 16.64
CA TRP A 117 7.48 -15.16 16.32
C TRP A 117 7.76 -15.87 14.99
N ARG A 118 7.13 -17.02 14.73
CA ARG A 118 7.24 -17.71 13.43
C ARG A 118 6.77 -16.82 12.27
N GLN A 119 5.64 -16.14 12.42
CA GLN A 119 5.13 -15.21 11.40
C GLN A 119 6.10 -14.04 11.17
N ALA A 120 6.75 -13.55 12.22
CA ALA A 120 7.75 -12.50 12.12
C ALA A 120 9.00 -12.97 11.35
N GLU A 121 9.50 -14.17 11.66
CA GLU A 121 10.62 -14.80 10.93
C GLU A 121 10.28 -14.99 9.45
N GLU A 122 9.08 -15.50 9.14
CA GLU A 122 8.60 -15.65 7.77
C GLU A 122 8.49 -14.31 7.04
N ALA A 123 7.93 -13.29 7.69
CA ALA A 123 7.78 -11.96 7.09
C ALA A 123 9.14 -11.28 6.83
N LEU A 124 10.10 -11.41 7.75
CA LEU A 124 11.47 -10.92 7.56
C LEU A 124 12.17 -11.65 6.40
N SER A 125 12.00 -12.96 6.31
CA SER A 125 12.55 -13.76 5.20
C SER A 125 11.99 -13.34 3.84
N LEU A 126 10.68 -13.01 3.75
CA LEU A 126 10.05 -12.56 2.51
C LEU A 126 10.66 -11.24 1.97
N VAL A 127 11.17 -10.40 2.86
CA VAL A 127 11.76 -9.10 2.50
C VAL A 127 13.28 -9.12 2.53
N ASP A 128 13.90 -10.28 2.63
CA ASP A 128 15.35 -10.48 2.68
C ASP A 128 16.01 -9.66 3.81
N LEU A 129 15.42 -9.71 5.02
CA LEU A 129 16.00 -9.15 6.25
C LEU A 129 16.35 -10.27 7.24
N PRO A 130 17.41 -10.06 8.08
CA PRO A 130 17.76 -11.02 9.11
C PRO A 130 16.69 -11.14 10.18
N SER A 131 16.51 -12.36 10.71
CA SER A 131 15.53 -12.68 11.76
C SER A 131 16.18 -13.11 13.07
N ASP A 132 17.48 -12.85 13.25
CA ASP A 132 18.14 -13.13 14.52
C ASP A 132 17.62 -12.23 15.65
N ALA A 133 17.72 -12.74 16.88
CA ALA A 133 17.14 -12.09 18.07
C ALA A 133 17.87 -10.81 18.52
N HIS A 134 18.98 -10.43 17.87
CA HIS A 134 19.85 -9.34 18.31
C HIS A 134 19.97 -8.19 17.33
N THR A 135 19.61 -8.38 16.07
CA THR A 135 19.66 -7.31 15.07
C THR A 135 18.64 -6.22 15.38
N THR A 136 19.13 -5.01 15.63
CA THR A 136 18.33 -3.83 15.94
C THR A 136 18.11 -2.98 14.69
N THR A 137 17.32 -1.92 14.83
CA THR A 137 17.08 -0.94 13.75
C THR A 137 18.22 0.05 13.57
N ASP A 138 19.21 0.04 14.47
CA ASP A 138 20.33 0.99 14.45
C ASP A 138 21.24 0.73 13.24
N GLY A 139 21.54 1.80 12.51
CA GLY A 139 22.41 1.73 11.33
C GLY A 139 21.72 1.19 10.06
N LEU A 140 20.42 0.88 10.08
CA LEU A 140 19.72 0.49 8.87
C LEU A 140 19.62 1.66 7.88
N GLY A 141 20.00 1.41 6.62
CA GLY A 141 19.75 2.33 5.50
C GLY A 141 18.27 2.43 5.12
N ALA A 142 17.94 3.38 4.26
CA ALA A 142 16.56 3.64 3.83
C ALA A 142 15.87 2.40 3.25
N ALA A 143 16.55 1.63 2.39
CA ALA A 143 16.01 0.41 1.81
C ALA A 143 15.65 -0.64 2.87
N ALA A 144 16.52 -0.88 3.84
CA ALA A 144 16.27 -1.85 4.90
C ALA A 144 15.12 -1.41 5.83
N LEU A 145 14.99 -0.11 6.11
CA LEU A 145 13.85 0.42 6.88
C LEU A 145 12.52 0.23 6.13
N LYS A 146 12.50 0.39 4.81
CA LYS A 146 11.31 0.13 3.97
C LYS A 146 10.97 -1.36 3.92
N LYS A 147 11.98 -2.22 3.80
CA LYS A 147 11.78 -3.67 3.92
C LYS A 147 11.20 -4.05 5.28
N LEU A 148 11.67 -3.45 6.38
CA LEU A 148 11.12 -3.68 7.71
C LEU A 148 9.65 -3.23 7.81
N GLU A 149 9.30 -2.07 7.25
CA GLU A 149 7.93 -1.59 7.20
C GLU A 149 7.02 -2.55 6.41
N LEU A 150 7.50 -3.07 5.28
CA LEU A 150 6.80 -4.09 4.51
C LEU A 150 6.65 -5.40 5.30
N ALA A 151 7.70 -5.89 5.98
CA ALA A 151 7.62 -7.07 6.83
C ALA A 151 6.57 -6.92 7.95
N ARG A 152 6.51 -5.74 8.58
CA ARG A 152 5.50 -5.43 9.61
C ARG A 152 4.08 -5.49 9.04
N ALA A 153 3.87 -4.95 7.84
CA ALA A 153 2.57 -5.05 7.16
C ALA A 153 2.22 -6.51 6.79
N LEU A 154 3.19 -7.28 6.28
CA LEU A 154 2.98 -8.68 5.91
C LEU A 154 2.69 -9.59 7.11
N ALA A 155 3.29 -9.30 8.27
CA ALA A 155 3.07 -10.08 9.50
C ALA A 155 1.63 -9.98 10.03
N THR A 156 0.86 -8.99 9.61
CA THR A 156 -0.60 -8.94 9.89
C THR A 156 -1.40 -9.93 9.04
N GLN A 157 -0.76 -10.69 8.16
CA GLN A 157 -1.37 -11.63 7.21
C GLN A 157 -2.47 -11.00 6.34
N PRO A 158 -2.16 -9.93 5.60
CA PRO A 158 -3.16 -9.21 4.85
C PRO A 158 -3.62 -9.98 3.61
N LYS A 159 -4.90 -9.84 3.25
CA LYS A 159 -5.45 -10.20 1.94
C LYS A 159 -5.19 -9.09 0.91
N LEU A 160 -5.18 -7.85 1.38
CA LEU A 160 -4.90 -6.65 0.60
C LEU A 160 -3.80 -5.84 1.27
N LEU A 161 -2.74 -5.54 0.52
CA LEU A 161 -1.66 -4.65 0.92
C LEU A 161 -1.79 -3.30 0.22
N LEU A 162 -1.85 -2.22 0.97
CA LEU A 162 -1.69 -0.85 0.48
C LEU A 162 -0.22 -0.47 0.60
N ALA A 163 0.50 -0.41 -0.51
CA ALA A 163 1.91 -0.01 -0.57
C ALA A 163 2.03 1.46 -0.98
N ASP A 164 2.48 2.32 -0.05
CA ASP A 164 2.50 3.78 -0.20
C ASP A 164 3.94 4.26 -0.41
N GLU A 165 4.26 4.73 -1.63
CA GLU A 165 5.56 5.30 -2.04
C GLU A 165 6.76 4.50 -1.51
N SER A 166 6.72 3.19 -1.71
CA SER A 166 7.71 2.25 -1.15
C SER A 166 9.09 2.34 -1.81
N LEU A 167 9.19 2.97 -2.99
CA LEU A 167 10.43 3.12 -3.76
C LEU A 167 11.15 4.46 -3.52
N ASN A 168 10.50 5.43 -2.89
CA ASN A 168 11.05 6.77 -2.73
C ASN A 168 12.37 6.77 -1.94
N GLY A 169 13.42 7.40 -2.50
CA GLY A 169 14.74 7.45 -1.87
C GLY A 169 15.59 6.19 -2.03
N LEU A 170 15.16 5.25 -2.88
CA LEU A 170 15.95 4.09 -3.32
C LEU A 170 16.71 4.42 -4.60
N ASP A 171 17.85 3.78 -4.82
CA ASP A 171 18.51 3.81 -6.12
C ASP A 171 17.79 2.91 -7.14
N HIS A 172 18.20 2.98 -8.42
CA HIS A 172 17.52 2.24 -9.49
C HIS A 172 17.55 0.72 -9.27
N SER A 173 18.64 0.16 -8.79
CA SER A 173 18.78 -1.27 -8.50
C SER A 173 17.90 -1.70 -7.33
N GLU A 174 17.85 -0.88 -6.27
CA GLU A 174 17.00 -1.11 -5.10
C GLU A 174 15.50 -1.04 -5.47
N MET A 175 15.12 -0.12 -6.36
CA MET A 175 13.75 -0.03 -6.88
C MET A 175 13.33 -1.28 -7.65
N GLU A 176 14.20 -1.78 -8.53
CA GLU A 176 13.97 -3.01 -9.28
C GLU A 176 13.80 -4.20 -8.34
N GLN A 177 14.69 -4.35 -7.35
CA GLN A 177 14.60 -5.39 -6.33
C GLN A 177 13.31 -5.31 -5.51
N ALA A 178 12.88 -4.10 -5.13
CA ALA A 178 11.63 -3.91 -4.39
C ALA A 178 10.40 -4.28 -5.24
N ALA A 179 10.41 -3.94 -6.52
CA ALA A 179 9.36 -4.30 -7.47
C ALA A 179 9.25 -5.84 -7.66
N ASP A 180 10.39 -6.50 -7.86
CA ASP A 180 10.46 -7.96 -7.97
C ASP A 180 10.01 -8.64 -6.66
N MET A 181 10.36 -8.06 -5.52
CA MET A 181 9.92 -8.54 -4.20
C MET A 181 8.39 -8.47 -4.06
N LEU A 182 7.75 -7.38 -4.46
CA LEU A 182 6.28 -7.27 -4.41
C LEU A 182 5.60 -8.30 -5.33
N GLN A 183 6.14 -8.54 -6.53
CA GLN A 183 5.63 -9.60 -7.42
C GLN A 183 5.81 -11.00 -6.82
N ARG A 184 6.95 -11.27 -6.18
CA ARG A 184 7.22 -12.53 -5.47
C ARG A 184 6.22 -12.73 -4.34
N ILE A 185 6.02 -11.71 -3.48
CA ILE A 185 5.07 -11.73 -2.36
C ILE A 185 3.65 -12.00 -2.85
N ARG A 186 3.20 -11.29 -3.91
CA ARG A 186 1.89 -11.52 -4.53
C ARG A 186 1.73 -12.99 -4.93
N ARG A 187 2.70 -13.52 -5.70
CA ARG A 187 2.64 -14.89 -6.24
C ARG A 187 2.67 -15.94 -5.13
N ASP A 188 3.57 -15.78 -4.15
CA ASP A 188 3.86 -16.80 -3.17
C ASP A 188 2.85 -16.80 -2.01
N ARG A 189 2.20 -15.67 -1.73
CA ARG A 189 1.22 -15.49 -0.65
C ARG A 189 -0.21 -15.22 -1.13
N GLY A 190 -0.44 -15.03 -2.42
CA GLY A 190 -1.76 -14.72 -2.98
C GLY A 190 -2.29 -13.36 -2.53
N ILE A 191 -1.42 -12.40 -2.17
CA ILE A 191 -1.82 -11.09 -1.65
C ILE A 191 -2.18 -10.16 -2.81
N THR A 192 -3.32 -9.48 -2.71
CA THR A 192 -3.71 -8.38 -3.58
C THR A 192 -2.95 -7.12 -3.18
N ILE A 193 -2.49 -6.31 -4.12
CA ILE A 193 -1.69 -5.11 -3.82
C ILE A 193 -2.29 -3.89 -4.52
N VAL A 194 -2.51 -2.80 -3.79
CA VAL A 194 -2.68 -1.47 -4.37
C VAL A 194 -1.40 -0.69 -4.11
N TRP A 195 -0.74 -0.26 -5.16
CA TRP A 195 0.57 0.36 -5.09
C TRP A 195 0.53 1.80 -5.57
N VAL A 196 0.84 2.73 -4.69
CA VAL A 196 1.02 4.16 -5.02
C VAL A 196 2.49 4.41 -5.28
N GLU A 197 2.80 4.89 -6.47
CA GLU A 197 4.15 5.33 -6.86
C GLU A 197 4.09 6.48 -7.87
N HIS A 198 5.15 7.25 -7.92
CA HIS A 198 5.37 8.28 -8.93
C HIS A 198 6.48 7.91 -9.93
N ILE A 199 7.22 6.82 -9.67
CA ILE A 199 8.28 6.31 -10.55
C ILE A 199 7.67 5.36 -11.58
N MET A 200 7.17 5.94 -12.68
CA MET A 200 6.37 5.25 -13.68
C MET A 200 7.08 4.07 -14.33
N GLY A 201 8.40 4.19 -14.59
CA GLY A 201 9.16 3.16 -15.29
C GLY A 201 9.14 1.79 -14.60
N VAL A 202 9.30 1.78 -13.29
CA VAL A 202 9.29 0.54 -12.48
C VAL A 202 7.86 0.06 -12.28
N LEU A 203 6.94 0.95 -11.86
CA LEU A 203 5.56 0.59 -11.57
C LEU A 203 4.86 -0.04 -12.77
N MET A 204 4.95 0.56 -13.96
CA MET A 204 4.26 0.10 -15.18
C MET A 204 4.66 -1.31 -15.64
N ARG A 205 5.81 -1.83 -15.21
CA ARG A 205 6.25 -3.21 -15.52
C ARG A 205 5.62 -4.26 -14.62
N VAL A 206 5.17 -3.85 -13.42
CA VAL A 206 4.78 -4.75 -12.34
C VAL A 206 3.27 -4.85 -12.19
N VAL A 207 2.56 -3.74 -12.43
CA VAL A 207 1.11 -3.65 -12.21
C VAL A 207 0.32 -4.29 -13.36
N ASP A 208 -0.80 -4.90 -13.03
CA ASP A 208 -1.74 -5.47 -14.02
C ASP A 208 -2.63 -4.38 -14.62
N ARG A 209 -2.97 -3.36 -13.83
CA ARG A 209 -3.87 -2.25 -14.18
C ARG A 209 -3.47 -0.99 -13.43
N VAL A 210 -3.79 0.17 -14.00
CA VAL A 210 -3.59 1.46 -13.36
C VAL A 210 -4.88 2.27 -13.28
N VAL A 211 -5.05 2.95 -12.18
CA VAL A 211 -6.02 4.02 -11.98
C VAL A 211 -5.24 5.32 -11.87
N VAL A 212 -5.56 6.28 -12.73
CA VAL A 212 -4.91 7.59 -12.75
C VAL A 212 -5.82 8.64 -12.15
N LEU A 213 -5.28 9.39 -11.21
CA LEU A 213 -5.96 10.50 -10.56
C LEU A 213 -5.36 11.83 -10.98
N ASP A 214 -6.21 12.81 -11.14
CA ASP A 214 -5.83 14.21 -11.26
C ASP A 214 -6.82 15.09 -10.52
N HIS A 215 -6.34 16.08 -9.76
CA HIS A 215 -7.17 17.04 -8.99
C HIS A 215 -8.33 16.40 -8.20
N GLY A 216 -8.09 15.22 -7.61
CA GLY A 216 -9.08 14.49 -6.82
C GLY A 216 -10.08 13.65 -7.63
N GLU A 217 -9.95 13.57 -8.94
CA GLU A 217 -10.82 12.84 -9.84
C GLU A 217 -10.10 11.69 -10.54
N LYS A 218 -10.83 10.63 -10.90
CA LYS A 218 -10.29 9.54 -11.72
C LYS A 218 -10.37 9.93 -13.19
N ILE A 219 -9.22 10.06 -13.86
CA ILE A 219 -9.14 10.41 -15.28
C ILE A 219 -8.93 9.20 -16.20
N PHE A 220 -8.38 8.10 -15.65
CA PHE A 220 -8.13 6.87 -16.42
C PHE A 220 -8.25 5.64 -15.54
N ASP A 221 -8.64 4.50 -16.14
CA ASP A 221 -8.67 3.19 -15.51
C ASP A 221 -8.48 2.11 -16.59
N GLY A 222 -7.36 1.38 -16.56
CA GLY A 222 -7.06 0.41 -17.61
C GLY A 222 -5.64 -0.16 -17.57
N ALA A 223 -5.27 -0.85 -18.65
CA ALA A 223 -3.95 -1.46 -18.78
C ALA A 223 -2.82 -0.40 -18.79
N PRO A 224 -1.61 -0.71 -18.22
CA PRO A 224 -0.48 0.23 -18.16
C PRO A 224 -0.08 0.81 -19.52
N LYS A 225 -0.05 -0.04 -20.56
CA LYS A 225 0.27 0.40 -21.93
C LYS A 225 -0.77 1.38 -22.51
N ALA A 226 -2.04 1.19 -22.18
CA ALA A 226 -3.09 2.10 -22.61
C ALA A 226 -3.00 3.46 -21.89
N ALA A 227 -2.65 3.46 -20.60
CA ALA A 227 -2.41 4.68 -19.84
C ALA A 227 -1.27 5.53 -20.44
N GLN A 228 -0.19 4.90 -20.87
CA GLN A 228 0.95 5.60 -21.51
C GLN A 228 0.60 6.26 -22.86
N ALA A 229 -0.45 5.79 -23.51
CA ALA A 229 -0.94 6.32 -24.81
C ALA A 229 -2.15 7.26 -24.66
N ASP A 230 -2.74 7.36 -23.46
CA ASP A 230 -3.91 8.20 -23.22
C ASP A 230 -3.51 9.69 -23.16
N ALA A 231 -4.18 10.52 -23.97
CA ALA A 231 -3.85 11.93 -24.11
C ALA A 231 -3.97 12.71 -22.80
N LYS A 232 -5.00 12.41 -21.98
CA LYS A 232 -5.19 13.08 -20.68
C LYS A 232 -4.11 12.68 -19.68
N VAL A 233 -3.74 11.40 -19.66
CA VAL A 233 -2.67 10.90 -18.78
C VAL A 233 -1.33 11.54 -19.16
N VAL A 234 -1.01 11.59 -20.47
CA VAL A 234 0.21 12.22 -20.98
C VAL A 234 0.24 13.70 -20.64
N GLU A 235 -0.86 14.44 -20.84
CA GLU A 235 -0.97 15.87 -20.52
C GLU A 235 -0.69 16.16 -19.04
N VAL A 236 -1.28 15.37 -18.13
CA VAL A 236 -1.11 15.52 -16.67
C VAL A 236 0.34 15.30 -16.23
N TYR A 237 1.07 14.38 -16.87
CA TYR A 237 2.47 14.11 -16.52
C TYR A 237 3.48 15.00 -17.25
N LEU A 238 3.26 15.32 -18.54
CA LEU A 238 4.14 16.21 -19.31
C LEU A 238 3.87 17.70 -19.04
N GLY A 239 2.63 18.06 -18.72
CA GLY A 239 2.27 19.43 -18.35
C GLY A 239 2.81 19.86 -16.98
N ALA A 240 3.07 18.90 -16.06
CA ALA A 240 3.65 19.16 -14.74
C ALA A 240 5.15 19.49 -14.79
N ASP A 241 5.87 19.02 -15.81
CA ASP A 241 7.30 19.32 -16.02
C ASP A 241 7.56 20.65 -16.77
N ALA A 242 6.50 21.33 -17.23
CA ALA A 242 6.58 22.59 -18.00
C ALA A 242 6.26 23.85 -17.16
N ALA A 243 6.02 23.72 -15.87
CA ALA A 243 5.75 24.79 -14.91
C ALA A 243 6.74 24.74 -13.74
#